data_e5690b28ae7174ce3a7e4c612193a8c5
#
_entry.id   e5690b28ae7174ce3a7e4c612193a8c5
#
_cell.length_a   1.000
_cell.length_b   1.000
_cell.length_c   1.000
_cell.angle_alpha   90.00
_cell.angle_beta   90.00
_cell.angle_gamma   90.00
#
_symmetry.space_group_name_H-M   'P 1'
#
loop_
_entity.id
_entity.type
_entity.pdbx_description
1 polymer ?
#
loop_
_entity_poly.entity_id
_entity_poly.type
_entity_poly.pdbx_seq_one_letter_code
_entity_poly.pdbx_strand_id
1 'polypeptide(L)'
;MGIDMSECIIQKYDSLNHALQALQDCFSITMPEILVIAEKFHEDMLKSLAGQKGSLKMLPSFLDTPSGGENGVFLSVDFGGTNVRVSLVSLQGNGEITIIKRKSVPLKDPCGSYDYTSAAATGRELFCFLAEQISNFISPGVTIFLGHTFSFPTKMYALNKAVLIGWTKEFKTRLAEGRDVNELLEEALKKHGLHGVRPVAVTNDTVATLLAAAYSDPHADIGSICGTGHNTCYLEPQPPQGQGPMIINIESGNFDALPANVYDRQLDTHSEKPGEQVLEKMVSGRYLGELMRLVVLDLVQQRLLFQGRTGHMTGFPFKPYTLSPEHMSAMISDDTKGLIETASWLREAAGIQDPLPAELGALKTIASLLAARSARLAAATYVGILQHLDPLLTNMHTIAIDGSLYEKMTGYAPNLRTTLDEVLKDRAGQVTIKFTKDGSGMGAAIAAAMVSAIEFR
;
A
#
# COMPACT_ATOMS: atom_id res chain seq x y z
N MET A 1 50.43 -19.03 20.22
CA MET A 1 49.29 -19.95 20.12
C MET A 1 48.46 -19.43 18.97
N GLY A 2 48.56 -20.06 17.79
CA GLY A 2 47.73 -19.74 16.65
C GLY A 2 46.34 -20.31 16.90
N ILE A 3 45.35 -19.47 17.00
CA ILE A 3 43.94 -19.91 16.96
C ILE A 3 43.74 -20.48 15.56
N ASP A 4 43.29 -21.75 15.50
CA ASP A 4 43.03 -22.40 14.22
C ASP A 4 41.91 -21.64 13.50
N MET A 5 42.19 -21.14 12.29
CA MET A 5 41.21 -20.37 11.50
C MET A 5 39.95 -21.20 11.23
N SER A 6 40.02 -22.50 11.21
CA SER A 6 38.84 -23.39 11.05
C SER A 6 37.92 -23.38 12.27
N GLU A 7 38.45 -23.39 13.49
CA GLU A 7 37.66 -23.30 14.72
C GLU A 7 36.99 -21.91 14.85
N CYS A 8 37.67 -20.83 14.47
CA CYS A 8 37.11 -19.48 14.50
C CYS A 8 35.96 -19.34 13.49
N ILE A 9 36.04 -19.94 12.32
CA ILE A 9 34.97 -19.97 11.31
C ILE A 9 33.76 -20.76 11.80
N ILE A 10 33.94 -21.94 12.36
CA ILE A 10 32.87 -22.80 12.88
C ILE A 10 32.12 -22.08 14.00
N GLN A 11 32.83 -21.53 14.97
CA GLN A 11 32.23 -20.78 16.09
C GLN A 11 31.40 -19.54 15.62
N LYS A 12 31.81 -18.88 14.54
CA LYS A 12 31.09 -17.79 13.91
C LYS A 12 29.81 -18.24 13.21
N TYR A 13 29.83 -19.36 12.50
CA TYR A 13 28.64 -19.94 11.88
C TYR A 13 27.57 -20.32 12.91
N ASP A 14 27.99 -20.96 14.01
CA ASP A 14 27.09 -21.31 15.10
C ASP A 14 26.45 -20.03 15.71
N SER A 15 27.22 -18.96 15.90
CA SER A 15 26.71 -17.67 16.42
C SER A 15 25.75 -16.99 15.43
N LEU A 16 26.00 -17.05 14.11
CA LEU A 16 25.09 -16.51 13.11
C LEU A 16 23.78 -17.32 13.05
N ASN A 17 23.88 -18.66 13.10
CA ASN A 17 22.69 -19.51 13.12
C ASN A 17 21.81 -19.26 14.37
N HIS A 18 22.42 -19.08 15.54
CA HIS A 18 21.70 -18.71 16.76
C HIS A 18 21.00 -17.36 16.61
N ALA A 19 21.70 -16.36 16.02
CA ALA A 19 21.08 -15.06 15.77
C ALA A 19 19.92 -15.13 14.77
N LEU A 20 20.04 -15.93 13.71
CA LEU A 20 18.95 -16.16 12.75
C LEU A 20 17.76 -16.86 13.40
N GLN A 21 17.99 -17.84 14.31
CA GLN A 21 16.90 -18.46 15.06
C GLN A 21 16.19 -17.46 15.97
N ALA A 22 16.93 -16.62 16.68
CA ALA A 22 16.35 -15.56 17.51
C ALA A 22 15.54 -14.53 16.66
N LEU A 23 16.01 -14.20 15.46
CA LEU A 23 15.25 -13.38 14.52
C LEU A 23 13.99 -14.08 14.03
N GLN A 24 14.04 -15.39 13.76
CA GLN A 24 12.87 -16.17 13.40
C GLN A 24 11.82 -16.11 14.51
N ASP A 25 12.22 -16.33 15.77
CA ASP A 25 11.33 -16.24 16.92
C ASP A 25 10.76 -14.82 17.08
N CYS A 26 11.58 -13.79 16.84
CA CYS A 26 11.21 -12.37 16.96
C CYS A 26 10.22 -11.90 15.88
N PHE A 27 10.32 -12.43 14.66
CA PHE A 27 9.50 -12.02 13.51
C PHE A 27 8.38 -13.01 13.17
N SER A 28 8.37 -14.20 13.73
CA SER A 28 7.26 -15.14 13.54
C SER A 28 6.00 -14.64 14.24
N ILE A 29 4.88 -14.72 13.53
CA ILE A 29 3.55 -14.51 14.11
C ILE A 29 2.84 -15.85 14.12
N THR A 30 2.55 -16.36 15.31
CA THR A 30 1.88 -17.66 15.50
C THR A 30 0.39 -17.57 15.18
N MET A 31 -0.25 -18.72 14.97
CA MET A 31 -1.69 -18.76 14.72
C MET A 31 -2.54 -18.15 15.86
N PRO A 32 -2.25 -18.44 17.16
CA PRO A 32 -2.95 -17.76 18.25
C PRO A 32 -2.80 -16.24 18.22
N GLU A 33 -1.60 -15.72 17.87
CA GLU A 33 -1.38 -14.28 17.78
C GLU A 33 -2.15 -13.66 16.61
N ILE A 34 -2.28 -14.34 15.47
CA ILE A 34 -3.11 -13.90 14.34
C ILE A 34 -4.56 -13.73 14.76
N LEU A 35 -5.10 -14.71 15.48
CA LEU A 35 -6.48 -14.65 15.99
C LEU A 35 -6.69 -13.49 16.97
N VAL A 36 -5.74 -13.26 17.86
CA VAL A 36 -5.78 -12.13 18.81
C VAL A 36 -5.68 -10.79 18.08
N ILE A 37 -4.83 -10.69 17.05
CA ILE A 37 -4.71 -9.48 16.23
C ILE A 37 -6.01 -9.21 15.49
N ALA A 38 -6.62 -10.23 14.86
CA ALA A 38 -7.89 -10.13 14.17
C ALA A 38 -9.02 -9.66 15.10
N GLU A 39 -9.12 -10.24 16.29
CA GLU A 39 -10.10 -9.84 17.31
C GLU A 39 -9.92 -8.37 17.73
N LYS A 40 -8.69 -7.96 18.05
CA LYS A 40 -8.39 -6.56 18.41
C LYS A 40 -8.67 -5.59 17.28
N PHE A 41 -8.40 -5.99 16.03
CA PHE A 41 -8.70 -5.17 14.85
C PHE A 41 -10.22 -5.00 14.72
N HIS A 42 -10.99 -6.08 14.84
CA HIS A 42 -12.46 -6.03 14.82
C HIS A 42 -13.02 -5.16 15.97
N GLU A 43 -12.51 -5.32 17.20
CA GLU A 43 -12.92 -4.46 18.32
C GLU A 43 -12.65 -2.98 18.06
N ASP A 44 -11.50 -2.64 17.46
CA ASP A 44 -11.15 -1.25 17.12
C ASP A 44 -12.04 -0.69 16.00
N MET A 45 -12.40 -1.53 15.01
CA MET A 45 -13.42 -1.18 14.01
C MET A 45 -14.75 -0.81 14.69
N LEU A 46 -15.26 -1.66 15.59
CA LEU A 46 -16.53 -1.42 16.28
C LEU A 46 -16.49 -0.14 17.13
N LYS A 47 -15.42 0.10 17.88
CA LYS A 47 -15.22 1.33 18.66
C LYS A 47 -15.26 2.56 17.78
N SER A 48 -14.53 2.55 16.66
CA SER A 48 -14.42 3.70 15.76
C SER A 48 -15.72 3.95 14.98
N LEU A 49 -16.44 2.90 14.57
CA LEU A 49 -17.80 3.02 13.99
C LEU A 49 -18.80 3.65 14.99
N ALA A 50 -18.68 3.33 16.27
CA ALA A 50 -19.49 3.92 17.34
C ALA A 50 -19.06 5.37 17.70
N GLY A 51 -18.11 5.96 16.96
CA GLY A 51 -17.60 7.32 17.23
C GLY A 51 -16.71 7.42 18.48
N GLN A 52 -16.27 6.30 19.00
CA GLN A 52 -15.33 6.26 20.13
C GLN A 52 -13.89 6.38 19.63
N LYS A 53 -12.97 6.77 20.52
CA LYS A 53 -11.55 6.89 20.16
C LYS A 53 -10.93 5.51 19.95
N GLY A 54 -10.55 5.22 18.70
CA GLY A 54 -9.77 4.08 18.28
C GLY A 54 -8.53 4.52 17.48
N SER A 55 -7.72 3.57 17.05
CA SER A 55 -6.60 3.82 16.15
C SER A 55 -7.09 3.92 14.68
N LEU A 56 -8.11 3.16 14.33
CA LEU A 56 -8.73 3.16 13.00
C LEU A 56 -9.60 4.40 12.78
N LYS A 57 -9.61 4.94 11.55
CA LYS A 57 -10.31 6.20 11.24
C LYS A 57 -11.76 6.00 10.80
N MET A 58 -12.08 4.87 10.15
CA MET A 58 -13.41 4.48 9.69
C MET A 58 -14.12 5.61 8.90
N LEU A 59 -13.47 6.08 7.83
CA LEU A 59 -13.91 7.26 7.07
C LEU A 59 -14.97 6.88 6.03
N PRO A 60 -16.13 7.56 5.99
CA PRO A 60 -17.17 7.33 4.99
C PRO A 60 -16.68 7.75 3.59
N SER A 61 -16.91 6.90 2.58
CA SER A 61 -16.63 7.23 1.18
C SER A 61 -17.80 7.90 0.47
N PHE A 62 -19.00 7.80 1.02
CA PHE A 62 -20.27 8.18 0.39
C PHE A 62 -20.60 7.39 -0.88
N LEU A 63 -19.95 6.23 -1.09
CA LEU A 63 -20.16 5.32 -2.22
C LEU A 63 -20.63 3.95 -1.72
N ASP A 64 -21.60 3.39 -2.42
CA ASP A 64 -21.93 1.98 -2.39
C ASP A 64 -21.08 1.21 -3.43
N THR A 65 -21.33 -0.07 -3.62
CA THR A 65 -20.76 -0.85 -4.73
C THR A 65 -21.46 -0.52 -6.05
N PRO A 66 -20.76 -0.59 -7.18
CA PRO A 66 -21.38 -0.43 -8.50
C PRO A 66 -22.34 -1.56 -8.83
N SER A 67 -23.32 -1.27 -9.68
CA SER A 67 -24.30 -2.27 -10.14
C SER A 67 -23.74 -3.25 -11.17
N GLY A 68 -22.58 -2.95 -11.75
CA GLY A 68 -22.02 -3.65 -12.91
C GLY A 68 -22.66 -3.24 -14.24
N GLY A 69 -23.71 -2.44 -14.22
CA GLY A 69 -24.41 -1.94 -15.41
C GLY A 69 -23.98 -0.54 -15.87
N GLU A 70 -23.07 0.11 -15.15
CA GLU A 70 -22.55 1.44 -15.51
C GLU A 70 -21.94 1.40 -16.92
N ASN A 71 -22.30 2.40 -17.73
CA ASN A 71 -21.90 2.45 -19.14
C ASN A 71 -21.49 3.88 -19.52
N GLY A 72 -20.55 4.01 -20.43
CA GLY A 72 -20.10 5.30 -20.95
C GLY A 72 -18.60 5.47 -20.93
N VAL A 73 -18.15 6.67 -21.31
CA VAL A 73 -16.73 7.04 -21.33
C VAL A 73 -16.48 8.09 -20.26
N PHE A 74 -15.50 7.83 -19.42
CA PHE A 74 -15.15 8.64 -18.25
C PHE A 74 -13.67 8.96 -18.23
N LEU A 75 -13.33 10.11 -17.70
CA LEU A 75 -11.96 10.45 -17.34
C LEU A 75 -11.68 9.98 -15.93
N SER A 76 -10.48 9.42 -15.73
CA SER A 76 -9.96 9.15 -14.40
C SER A 76 -8.60 9.78 -14.20
N VAL A 77 -8.37 10.28 -13.00
CA VAL A 77 -7.07 10.71 -12.52
C VAL A 77 -6.72 9.89 -11.29
N ASP A 78 -5.59 9.19 -11.33
CA ASP A 78 -5.00 8.53 -10.17
C ASP A 78 -3.82 9.40 -9.69
N PHE A 79 -4.02 10.09 -8.58
CA PHE A 79 -3.04 10.97 -7.98
C PHE A 79 -2.32 10.25 -6.84
N GLY A 80 -1.21 9.61 -7.19
CA GLY A 80 -0.35 8.89 -6.25
C GLY A 80 0.76 9.73 -5.64
N GLY A 81 1.66 9.08 -4.90
CA GLY A 81 2.78 9.73 -4.22
C GLY A 81 3.95 10.18 -5.12
N THR A 82 4.13 9.56 -6.29
CA THR A 82 5.26 9.84 -7.19
C THR A 82 4.84 10.25 -8.59
N ASN A 83 3.71 9.73 -9.03
CA ASN A 83 3.18 9.94 -10.37
C ASN A 83 1.71 10.31 -10.31
N VAL A 84 1.27 11.04 -11.33
CA VAL A 84 -0.14 11.16 -11.67
C VAL A 84 -0.41 10.34 -12.93
N ARG A 85 -1.52 9.59 -12.94
CA ARG A 85 -2.01 8.87 -14.12
C ARG A 85 -3.32 9.46 -14.57
N VAL A 86 -3.41 9.81 -15.84
CA VAL A 86 -4.66 10.22 -16.48
C VAL A 86 -5.08 9.11 -17.44
N SER A 87 -6.32 8.67 -17.35
CA SER A 87 -6.86 7.64 -18.23
C SER A 87 -8.22 8.03 -18.77
N LEU A 88 -8.48 7.66 -20.01
CA LEU A 88 -9.80 7.65 -20.62
C LEU A 88 -10.31 6.22 -20.58
N VAL A 89 -11.40 5.97 -19.88
CA VAL A 89 -11.92 4.64 -19.57
C VAL A 89 -13.31 4.49 -20.14
N SER A 90 -13.55 3.40 -20.87
CA SER A 90 -14.88 2.99 -21.33
C SER A 90 -15.42 1.90 -20.40
N LEU A 91 -16.56 2.14 -19.83
CA LEU A 91 -17.38 1.14 -19.14
C LEU A 91 -18.43 0.64 -20.12
N GLN A 92 -18.59 -0.68 -20.22
CA GLN A 92 -19.46 -1.31 -21.25
C GLN A 92 -20.67 -2.01 -20.62
N GLY A 93 -20.83 -1.92 -19.30
CA GLY A 93 -21.76 -2.75 -18.55
C GLY A 93 -21.20 -4.17 -18.34
N ASN A 94 -21.92 -5.00 -17.62
CA ASN A 94 -21.57 -6.41 -17.35
C ASN A 94 -20.16 -6.62 -16.78
N GLY A 95 -19.62 -5.63 -16.07
CA GLY A 95 -18.28 -5.68 -15.49
C GLY A 95 -17.13 -5.47 -16.48
N GLU A 96 -17.40 -5.11 -17.72
CA GLU A 96 -16.37 -4.91 -18.75
C GLU A 96 -15.83 -3.48 -18.75
N ILE A 97 -14.48 -3.38 -18.67
CA ILE A 97 -13.72 -2.11 -18.62
C ILE A 97 -12.67 -2.11 -19.72
N THR A 98 -12.62 -1.05 -20.50
CA THR A 98 -11.56 -0.84 -21.50
C THR A 98 -10.85 0.50 -21.23
N ILE A 99 -9.53 0.47 -21.09
CA ILE A 99 -8.72 1.69 -21.04
C ILE A 99 -8.42 2.11 -22.48
N ILE A 100 -9.09 3.18 -22.93
CA ILE A 100 -8.94 3.71 -24.29
C ILE A 100 -7.58 4.40 -24.45
N LYS A 101 -7.18 5.18 -23.46
CA LYS A 101 -5.92 5.94 -23.46
C LYS A 101 -5.45 6.13 -22.04
N ARG A 102 -4.13 6.05 -21.83
CA ARG A 102 -3.49 6.29 -20.54
C ARG A 102 -2.16 7.01 -20.69
N LYS A 103 -1.85 7.88 -19.74
CA LYS A 103 -0.54 8.49 -19.58
C LYS A 103 -0.19 8.57 -18.09
N SER A 104 1.04 8.19 -17.75
CA SER A 104 1.62 8.40 -16.44
C SER A 104 2.71 9.46 -16.53
N VAL A 105 2.69 10.42 -15.61
CA VAL A 105 3.64 11.52 -15.57
C VAL A 105 4.19 11.65 -14.15
N PRO A 106 5.52 11.72 -13.97
CA PRO A 106 6.09 11.93 -12.65
C PRO A 106 5.74 13.33 -12.12
N LEU A 107 5.57 13.44 -10.81
CA LEU A 107 5.33 14.72 -10.13
C LEU A 107 6.63 15.52 -9.89
N LYS A 108 7.75 14.83 -10.06
CA LYS A 108 9.10 15.40 -10.06
C LYS A 108 9.83 14.93 -11.30
N ASP A 109 10.33 15.87 -12.09
CA ASP A 109 11.11 15.53 -13.27
C ASP A 109 12.48 14.96 -12.88
N PRO A 110 12.87 13.79 -13.40
CA PRO A 110 14.21 13.24 -13.16
C PRO A 110 15.36 14.16 -13.57
N CYS A 111 15.14 15.02 -14.58
CA CYS A 111 16.11 16.01 -15.04
C CYS A 111 16.08 17.33 -14.26
N GLY A 112 15.16 17.45 -13.28
CA GLY A 112 15.10 18.60 -12.37
C GLY A 112 14.40 19.84 -12.91
N SER A 113 13.67 19.76 -14.04
CA SER A 113 12.95 20.91 -14.60
C SER A 113 11.74 21.34 -13.75
N TYR A 114 11.14 20.42 -13.00
CA TYR A 114 10.07 20.70 -12.05
C TYR A 114 10.04 19.69 -10.88
N ASP A 115 9.51 20.14 -9.75
CA ASP A 115 9.24 19.29 -8.57
C ASP A 115 7.99 19.83 -7.84
N TYR A 116 6.84 19.26 -8.18
CA TYR A 116 5.56 19.63 -7.57
C TYR A 116 5.36 19.04 -6.16
N THR A 117 6.27 18.19 -5.69
CA THR A 117 6.24 17.63 -4.33
C THR A 117 6.95 18.53 -3.31
N SER A 118 7.78 19.46 -3.78
CA SER A 118 8.63 20.31 -2.95
C SER A 118 7.89 21.51 -2.34
N ALA A 119 8.48 22.10 -1.30
CA ALA A 119 7.98 23.34 -0.69
C ALA A 119 8.09 24.58 -1.63
N ALA A 120 8.77 24.48 -2.75
CA ALA A 120 8.80 25.55 -3.75
C ALA A 120 7.48 25.64 -4.52
N ALA A 121 6.79 24.50 -4.72
CA ALA A 121 5.52 24.43 -5.44
C ALA A 121 4.32 24.79 -4.55
N THR A 122 3.25 25.25 -5.18
CA THR A 122 1.95 25.52 -4.55
C THR A 122 0.88 24.55 -5.04
N GLY A 123 -0.18 24.34 -4.26
CA GLY A 123 -1.32 23.54 -4.68
C GLY A 123 -1.90 24.00 -6.02
N ARG A 124 -1.97 25.30 -6.25
CA ARG A 124 -2.44 25.85 -7.53
C ARG A 124 -1.55 25.44 -8.72
N GLU A 125 -0.25 25.46 -8.56
CA GLU A 125 0.68 25.03 -9.62
C GLU A 125 0.57 23.52 -9.87
N LEU A 126 0.49 22.73 -8.82
CA LEU A 126 0.29 21.30 -8.89
C LEU A 126 -1.00 20.94 -9.64
N PHE A 127 -2.14 21.56 -9.28
CA PHE A 127 -3.41 21.27 -9.95
C PHE A 127 -3.48 21.86 -11.37
N CYS A 128 -2.80 22.97 -11.66
CA CYS A 128 -2.62 23.44 -13.02
C CYS A 128 -1.83 22.42 -13.89
N PHE A 129 -0.78 21.82 -13.33
CA PHE A 129 -0.07 20.72 -14.00
C PHE A 129 -0.99 19.52 -14.29
N LEU A 130 -1.87 19.14 -13.34
CA LEU A 130 -2.88 18.10 -13.57
C LEU A 130 -3.82 18.47 -14.72
N ALA A 131 -4.35 19.69 -14.73
CA ALA A 131 -5.23 20.18 -15.80
C ALA A 131 -4.53 20.18 -17.17
N GLU A 132 -3.25 20.53 -17.22
CA GLU A 132 -2.44 20.43 -18.43
C GLU A 132 -2.33 18.96 -18.93
N GLN A 133 -2.10 18.01 -18.01
CA GLN A 133 -2.07 16.60 -18.43
C GLN A 133 -3.43 16.12 -18.93
N ILE A 134 -4.55 16.55 -18.31
CA ILE A 134 -5.91 16.24 -18.75
C ILE A 134 -6.20 16.83 -20.13
N SER A 135 -5.71 18.04 -20.44
CA SER A 135 -5.91 18.67 -21.76
C SER A 135 -5.40 17.85 -22.93
N ASN A 136 -4.42 16.98 -22.70
CA ASN A 136 -3.90 16.06 -23.73
C ASN A 136 -4.85 14.89 -24.05
N PHE A 137 -5.94 14.73 -23.29
CA PHE A 137 -6.90 13.63 -23.45
C PHE A 137 -8.22 14.06 -24.06
N ILE A 138 -8.57 15.32 -23.91
CA ILE A 138 -9.91 15.84 -24.24
C ILE A 138 -9.78 17.04 -25.18
N SER A 139 -10.54 16.99 -26.28
CA SER A 139 -10.66 18.14 -27.18
C SER A 139 -11.50 19.25 -26.53
N PRO A 140 -11.22 20.52 -26.82
CA PRO A 140 -12.02 21.63 -26.35
C PRO A 140 -13.51 21.46 -26.71
N GLY A 141 -14.40 21.76 -25.77
CA GLY A 141 -15.85 21.68 -25.98
C GLY A 141 -16.49 20.31 -25.68
N VAL A 142 -15.70 19.27 -25.42
CA VAL A 142 -16.22 17.97 -24.99
C VAL A 142 -16.69 18.06 -23.53
N THR A 143 -17.90 17.55 -23.25
CA THR A 143 -18.39 17.36 -21.89
C THR A 143 -18.10 15.92 -21.45
N ILE A 144 -17.41 15.77 -20.32
CA ILE A 144 -17.04 14.46 -19.75
C ILE A 144 -16.97 14.52 -18.23
N PHE A 145 -17.45 13.48 -17.57
CA PHE A 145 -17.31 13.31 -16.13
C PHE A 145 -15.94 12.75 -15.79
N LEU A 146 -15.38 13.26 -14.69
CA LEU A 146 -14.08 12.87 -14.17
C LEU A 146 -14.23 12.40 -12.73
N GLY A 147 -13.69 11.20 -12.44
CA GLY A 147 -13.41 10.75 -11.09
C GLY A 147 -11.91 10.83 -10.80
N HIS A 148 -11.54 11.17 -9.57
CA HIS A 148 -10.14 11.13 -9.22
C HIS A 148 -9.87 10.39 -7.91
N THR A 149 -8.88 9.51 -7.95
CA THR A 149 -8.30 8.90 -6.77
C THR A 149 -7.26 9.82 -6.20
N PHE A 150 -7.38 10.12 -4.92
CA PHE A 150 -6.46 10.98 -4.20
C PHE A 150 -5.91 10.26 -2.97
N SER A 151 -4.72 9.70 -3.12
CA SER A 151 -4.08 8.79 -2.14
C SER A 151 -3.36 9.54 -1.01
N PHE A 152 -4.04 10.53 -0.41
CA PHE A 152 -3.56 11.29 0.75
C PHE A 152 -4.69 11.46 1.76
N PRO A 153 -4.38 11.70 3.03
CA PRO A 153 -5.39 11.90 4.07
C PRO A 153 -6.32 13.05 3.76
N THR A 154 -7.59 12.76 3.52
CA THR A 154 -8.65 13.75 3.26
C THR A 154 -9.81 13.56 4.20
N LYS A 155 -10.50 14.65 4.51
CA LYS A 155 -11.81 14.61 5.14
C LYS A 155 -12.89 14.78 4.07
N MET A 156 -13.60 13.69 3.83
CA MET A 156 -14.74 13.70 2.90
C MET A 156 -15.95 14.34 3.54
N TYR A 157 -16.66 15.16 2.79
CA TYR A 157 -17.93 15.76 3.17
C TYR A 157 -19.07 15.39 2.22
N ALA A 158 -18.72 15.01 0.99
CA ALA A 158 -19.61 14.52 -0.06
C ALA A 158 -18.75 13.79 -1.12
N LEU A 159 -19.40 13.15 -2.07
CA LEU A 159 -18.74 12.42 -3.17
C LEU A 159 -17.74 13.28 -3.95
N ASN A 160 -18.03 14.56 -4.12
CA ASN A 160 -17.22 15.53 -4.85
C ASN A 160 -16.57 16.57 -3.94
N LYS A 161 -16.52 16.34 -2.62
CA LYS A 161 -15.97 17.30 -1.65
C LYS A 161 -15.05 16.63 -0.65
N ALA A 162 -13.74 16.80 -0.87
CA ALA A 162 -12.68 16.19 -0.08
C ALA A 162 -11.63 17.24 0.31
N VAL A 163 -11.52 17.55 1.61
CA VAL A 163 -10.56 18.53 2.12
C VAL A 163 -9.27 17.80 2.52
N LEU A 164 -8.14 18.22 1.95
CA LEU A 164 -6.83 17.68 2.31
C LEU A 164 -6.49 18.03 3.76
N ILE A 165 -6.29 17.00 4.60
CA ILE A 165 -5.92 17.18 6.01
C ILE A 165 -4.45 17.55 6.14
N GLY A 166 -3.59 16.84 5.40
CA GLY A 166 -2.15 17.05 5.41
C GLY A 166 -1.45 16.14 4.41
N TRP A 167 -0.30 16.56 3.97
CA TRP A 167 0.53 15.77 3.07
C TRP A 167 1.22 14.61 3.79
N THR A 168 1.45 13.54 3.06
CA THR A 168 2.28 12.38 3.43
C THR A 168 3.26 12.10 2.29
N LYS A 169 4.04 11.03 2.37
CA LYS A 169 4.90 10.55 1.26
C LYS A 169 5.92 11.63 0.78
N GLU A 170 6.47 12.43 1.73
CA GLU A 170 7.46 13.49 1.48
C GLU A 170 6.95 14.73 0.71
N PHE A 171 5.65 14.83 0.46
CA PHE A 171 5.08 16.05 -0.09
C PHE A 171 5.20 17.23 0.87
N LYS A 172 5.56 18.39 0.30
CA LYS A 172 5.69 19.68 1.02
C LYS A 172 5.04 20.83 0.26
N THR A 173 4.21 20.52 -0.73
CA THR A 173 3.51 21.48 -1.59
C THR A 173 2.65 22.40 -0.76
N ARG A 174 2.89 23.71 -0.87
CA ARG A 174 2.23 24.73 -0.04
C ARG A 174 0.81 25.07 -0.53
N LEU A 175 -0.01 25.62 0.36
CA LEU A 175 -1.34 26.19 0.05
C LEU A 175 -2.34 25.19 -0.55
N ALA A 176 -2.22 23.90 -0.22
CA ALA A 176 -3.18 22.86 -0.58
C ALA A 176 -3.87 22.27 0.66
N GLU A 177 -3.14 22.18 1.77
CA GLU A 177 -3.73 21.68 3.03
C GLU A 177 -4.86 22.58 3.50
N GLY A 178 -5.95 21.97 3.98
CA GLY A 178 -7.17 22.67 4.34
C GLY A 178 -8.06 23.09 3.16
N ARG A 179 -7.65 22.83 1.90
CA ARG A 179 -8.43 23.10 0.69
C ARG A 179 -9.14 21.85 0.20
N ASP A 180 -10.28 22.07 -0.44
CA ASP A 180 -10.98 21.03 -1.19
C ASP A 180 -10.21 20.70 -2.47
N VAL A 181 -9.78 19.43 -2.62
CA VAL A 181 -8.97 18.99 -3.76
C VAL A 181 -9.77 18.98 -5.06
N ASN A 182 -11.09 18.81 -4.98
CA ASN A 182 -11.97 18.87 -6.14
C ASN A 182 -12.15 20.31 -6.63
N GLU A 183 -12.32 21.28 -5.72
CA GLU A 183 -12.33 22.71 -6.06
C GLU A 183 -11.02 23.14 -6.71
N LEU A 184 -9.87 22.72 -6.17
CA LEU A 184 -8.57 23.04 -6.75
C LEU A 184 -8.45 22.51 -8.18
N LEU A 185 -8.95 21.29 -8.44
CA LEU A 185 -8.96 20.71 -9.78
C LEU A 185 -9.91 21.48 -10.71
N GLU A 186 -11.12 21.81 -10.27
CA GLU A 186 -12.07 22.60 -11.06
C GLU A 186 -11.53 23.98 -11.44
N GLU A 187 -10.92 24.70 -10.49
CA GLU A 187 -10.29 26.00 -10.75
C GLU A 187 -9.20 25.87 -11.83
N ALA A 188 -8.39 24.83 -11.75
CA ALA A 188 -7.32 24.57 -12.70
C ALA A 188 -7.87 24.21 -14.10
N LEU A 189 -8.88 23.35 -14.19
CA LEU A 189 -9.55 22.97 -15.44
C LEU A 189 -10.15 24.18 -16.14
N LYS A 190 -10.89 25.04 -15.40
CA LYS A 190 -11.47 26.29 -15.91
C LYS A 190 -10.39 27.23 -16.47
N LYS A 191 -9.27 27.38 -15.77
CA LYS A 191 -8.11 28.18 -16.20
C LYS A 191 -7.47 27.67 -17.52
N HIS A 192 -7.53 26.36 -17.75
CA HIS A 192 -7.03 25.72 -18.98
C HIS A 192 -8.10 25.62 -20.09
N GLY A 193 -9.26 26.27 -19.94
CA GLY A 193 -10.34 26.25 -20.93
C GLY A 193 -11.11 24.93 -21.03
N LEU A 194 -10.94 24.02 -20.06
CA LEU A 194 -11.58 22.69 -20.01
C LEU A 194 -12.94 22.75 -19.28
N HIS A 195 -13.82 23.68 -19.65
CA HIS A 195 -15.09 23.91 -18.96
C HIS A 195 -16.07 22.73 -19.03
N GLY A 196 -15.88 21.82 -19.97
CA GLY A 196 -16.72 20.60 -20.12
C GLY A 196 -16.26 19.43 -19.27
N VAL A 197 -15.06 19.48 -18.66
CA VAL A 197 -14.58 18.42 -17.77
C VAL A 197 -15.15 18.66 -16.38
N ARG A 198 -15.93 17.70 -15.88
CA ARG A 198 -16.65 17.79 -14.60
C ARG A 198 -16.07 16.80 -13.58
N PRO A 199 -15.29 17.23 -12.59
CA PRO A 199 -14.85 16.38 -11.48
C PRO A 199 -16.04 16.13 -10.55
N VAL A 200 -16.58 14.91 -10.56
CA VAL A 200 -17.81 14.54 -9.83
C VAL A 200 -17.57 13.60 -8.66
N ALA A 201 -16.43 12.95 -8.61
CA ALA A 201 -16.10 12.00 -7.54
C ALA A 201 -14.63 12.09 -7.14
N VAL A 202 -14.40 12.07 -5.83
CA VAL A 202 -13.09 11.89 -5.20
C VAL A 202 -13.12 10.57 -4.44
N THR A 203 -12.11 9.72 -4.63
CA THR A 203 -12.01 8.44 -3.94
C THR A 203 -10.64 8.28 -3.28
N ASN A 204 -10.57 7.45 -2.24
CA ASN A 204 -9.30 6.89 -1.78
C ASN A 204 -8.89 5.71 -2.67
N ASP A 205 -7.61 5.35 -2.70
CA ASP A 205 -7.09 4.24 -3.52
C ASP A 205 -7.68 2.87 -3.17
N THR A 206 -7.92 2.58 -1.88
CA THR A 206 -8.58 1.33 -1.47
C THR A 206 -10.03 1.27 -1.93
N VAL A 207 -10.77 2.37 -1.77
CA VAL A 207 -12.16 2.50 -2.22
C VAL A 207 -12.23 2.30 -3.74
N ALA A 208 -11.37 2.96 -4.49
CA ALA A 208 -11.30 2.80 -5.94
C ALA A 208 -10.96 1.35 -6.34
N THR A 209 -10.03 0.69 -5.63
CA THR A 209 -9.69 -0.72 -5.85
C THR A 209 -10.91 -1.63 -5.63
N LEU A 210 -11.68 -1.40 -4.57
CA LEU A 210 -12.90 -2.14 -4.31
C LEU A 210 -13.95 -1.90 -5.40
N LEU A 211 -14.19 -0.66 -5.80
CA LEU A 211 -15.12 -0.35 -6.89
C LEU A 211 -14.75 -1.05 -8.20
N ALA A 212 -13.45 -1.07 -8.54
CA ALA A 212 -12.97 -1.74 -9.74
C ALA A 212 -13.21 -3.25 -9.72
N ALA A 213 -13.05 -3.89 -8.58
CA ALA A 213 -13.33 -5.31 -8.41
C ALA A 213 -14.82 -5.61 -8.39
N ALA A 214 -15.61 -4.82 -7.64
CA ALA A 214 -17.06 -5.00 -7.46
C ALA A 214 -17.83 -4.78 -8.76
N TYR A 215 -17.31 -4.00 -9.69
CA TYR A 215 -17.92 -3.78 -10.99
C TYR A 215 -18.08 -5.08 -11.79
N SER A 216 -17.20 -6.07 -11.60
CA SER A 216 -17.24 -7.36 -12.27
C SER A 216 -17.49 -8.55 -11.33
N ASP A 217 -17.47 -8.32 -10.01
CA ASP A 217 -17.60 -9.37 -9.00
C ASP A 217 -18.50 -8.89 -7.86
N PRO A 218 -19.77 -9.35 -7.80
CA PRO A 218 -20.71 -8.92 -6.77
C PRO A 218 -20.36 -9.38 -5.35
N HIS A 219 -19.36 -10.27 -5.20
CA HIS A 219 -18.86 -10.72 -3.90
C HIS A 219 -17.67 -9.88 -3.41
N ALA A 220 -17.19 -8.91 -4.21
CA ALA A 220 -16.11 -8.03 -3.78
C ALA A 220 -16.63 -7.01 -2.76
N ASP A 221 -16.22 -7.17 -1.54
CA ASP A 221 -16.65 -6.36 -0.39
C ASP A 221 -15.50 -5.87 0.49
N ILE A 222 -14.27 -6.29 0.21
CA ILE A 222 -13.04 -5.79 0.85
C ILE A 222 -12.07 -5.30 -0.21
N GLY A 223 -11.58 -4.07 -0.06
CA GLY A 223 -10.53 -3.49 -0.90
C GLY A 223 -9.25 -3.24 -0.11
N SER A 224 -8.10 -3.51 -0.68
CA SER A 224 -6.82 -3.32 -0.01
C SER A 224 -5.73 -2.82 -0.94
N ILE A 225 -4.86 -1.98 -0.41
CA ILE A 225 -3.59 -1.61 -1.02
C ILE A 225 -2.47 -2.31 -0.28
N CYS A 226 -1.71 -3.15 -1.00
CA CYS A 226 -0.47 -3.76 -0.54
C CYS A 226 0.67 -3.34 -1.48
N GLY A 227 1.17 -2.13 -1.29
CA GLY A 227 2.16 -1.49 -2.15
C GLY A 227 3.23 -0.75 -1.37
N THR A 228 3.59 0.45 -1.81
CA THR A 228 4.46 1.37 -1.05
C THR A 228 3.88 1.69 0.32
N GLY A 229 2.55 1.90 0.39
CA GLY A 229 1.79 2.00 1.62
C GLY A 229 0.89 0.77 1.83
N HIS A 230 0.12 0.78 2.92
CA HIS A 230 -0.89 -0.22 3.22
C HIS A 230 -2.15 0.45 3.75
N ASN A 231 -3.28 0.09 3.15
CA ASN A 231 -4.60 0.52 3.61
C ASN A 231 -5.67 -0.50 3.22
N THR A 232 -6.83 -0.47 3.87
CA THR A 232 -7.99 -1.31 3.59
C THR A 232 -9.29 -0.51 3.66
N CYS A 233 -10.28 -0.94 2.88
CA CYS A 233 -11.66 -0.52 2.98
C CYS A 233 -12.58 -1.75 2.90
N TYR A 234 -13.83 -1.59 3.26
CA TYR A 234 -14.85 -2.63 3.13
C TYR A 234 -16.24 -2.03 2.90
N LEU A 235 -17.16 -2.84 2.40
CA LEU A 235 -18.57 -2.48 2.27
C LEU A 235 -19.28 -2.68 3.62
N GLU A 236 -19.61 -1.59 4.30
CA GLU A 236 -20.40 -1.62 5.54
C GLU A 236 -21.90 -1.66 5.18
N PRO A 237 -22.61 -2.76 5.53
CA PRO A 237 -24.02 -2.88 5.20
C PRO A 237 -24.93 -1.93 5.99
N GLN A 238 -24.50 -1.51 7.20
CA GLN A 238 -25.27 -0.65 8.09
C GLN A 238 -24.40 0.48 8.69
N PRO A 239 -23.98 1.42 7.84
CA PRO A 239 -23.13 2.51 8.32
C PRO A 239 -23.84 3.38 9.35
N PRO A 240 -23.12 4.00 10.30
CA PRO A 240 -23.72 4.85 11.33
C PRO A 240 -24.58 6.00 10.78
N GLN A 241 -24.34 6.42 9.54
CA GLN A 241 -25.09 7.47 8.84
C GLN A 241 -26.49 7.02 8.36
N GLY A 242 -26.80 5.71 8.40
CA GLY A 242 -28.16 5.17 8.19
C GLY A 242 -28.73 5.33 6.77
N GLN A 243 -27.90 5.46 5.74
CA GLN A 243 -28.34 5.73 4.36
C GLN A 243 -28.18 4.54 3.38
N GLY A 244 -28.21 3.32 3.88
CA GLY A 244 -27.93 2.11 3.10
C GLY A 244 -26.45 1.72 3.10
N PRO A 245 -26.03 0.67 2.39
CA PRO A 245 -24.66 0.22 2.37
C PRO A 245 -23.69 1.31 1.92
N MET A 246 -22.49 1.32 2.47
CA MET A 246 -21.47 2.32 2.17
C MET A 246 -20.07 1.73 2.32
N ILE A 247 -19.18 2.02 1.39
CA ILE A 247 -17.77 1.65 1.53
C ILE A 247 -17.12 2.55 2.59
N ILE A 248 -16.51 1.93 3.59
CA ILE A 248 -15.79 2.61 4.67
C ILE A 248 -14.28 2.44 4.42
N ASN A 249 -13.57 3.56 4.29
CA ASN A 249 -12.11 3.57 4.31
C ASN A 249 -11.63 3.46 5.76
N ILE A 250 -11.03 2.33 6.09
CA ILE A 250 -10.63 1.99 7.48
C ILE A 250 -9.46 2.85 7.94
N GLU A 251 -8.53 3.22 7.03
CA GLU A 251 -7.20 3.74 7.35
C GLU A 251 -6.44 2.76 8.25
N SER A 252 -6.43 1.49 7.82
CA SER A 252 -5.92 0.33 8.57
C SER A 252 -4.44 0.44 8.93
N GLY A 253 -3.65 1.20 8.17
CA GLY A 253 -2.26 1.48 8.49
C GLY A 253 -2.04 2.06 9.90
N ASN A 254 -3.06 2.71 10.47
CA ASN A 254 -3.02 3.28 11.83
C ASN A 254 -3.20 2.27 12.95
N PHE A 255 -3.63 1.02 12.68
CA PHE A 255 -3.85 0.01 13.71
C PHE A 255 -2.59 -0.20 14.54
N ASP A 256 -2.69 -0.10 15.87
CA ASP A 256 -1.56 -0.05 16.80
C ASP A 256 -1.49 -1.20 17.81
N ALA A 257 -2.55 -2.02 17.92
CA ALA A 257 -2.59 -3.14 18.86
C ALA A 257 -1.82 -4.39 18.36
N LEU A 258 -0.55 -4.21 18.00
CA LEU A 258 0.33 -5.19 17.37
C LEU A 258 1.51 -5.56 18.27
N PRO A 259 2.03 -6.81 18.16
CA PRO A 259 3.23 -7.25 18.88
C PRO A 259 4.49 -6.64 18.26
N ALA A 260 4.80 -5.38 18.61
CA ALA A 260 5.99 -4.69 18.11
C ALA A 260 7.27 -5.21 18.79
N ASN A 261 8.27 -5.60 18.01
CA ASN A 261 9.59 -5.99 18.49
C ASN A 261 10.57 -4.80 18.59
N VAL A 262 11.83 -5.07 18.88
CA VAL A 262 12.85 -4.02 19.03
C VAL A 262 13.09 -3.26 17.73
N TYR A 263 13.08 -3.92 16.59
CA TYR A 263 13.33 -3.31 15.26
C TYR A 263 12.15 -2.47 14.81
N ASP A 264 10.90 -2.90 15.11
CA ASP A 264 9.70 -2.11 14.84
C ASP A 264 9.71 -0.80 15.63
N ARG A 265 10.05 -0.86 16.90
CA ARG A 265 10.17 0.34 17.75
C ARG A 265 11.31 1.25 17.30
N GLN A 266 12.43 0.70 16.85
CA GLN A 266 13.53 1.46 16.31
C GLN A 266 13.14 2.16 15.01
N LEU A 267 12.47 1.45 14.09
CA LEU A 267 11.93 2.03 12.87
C LEU A 267 10.93 3.16 13.17
N ASP A 268 9.99 2.92 14.07
CA ASP A 268 8.99 3.91 14.45
C ASP A 268 9.61 5.18 15.00
N THR A 269 10.55 5.04 15.95
CA THR A 269 11.23 6.18 16.57
C THR A 269 12.00 7.06 15.58
N HIS A 270 12.55 6.45 14.50
CA HIS A 270 13.30 7.18 13.47
C HIS A 270 12.47 7.56 12.25
N SER A 271 11.18 7.25 12.26
CA SER A 271 10.26 7.59 11.17
C SER A 271 9.86 9.06 11.19
N GLU A 272 9.25 9.55 10.11
CA GLU A 272 8.73 10.92 10.00
C GLU A 272 7.65 11.25 11.03
N LYS A 273 6.87 10.23 11.45
CA LYS A 273 5.75 10.36 12.39
C LYS A 273 5.78 9.22 13.41
N PRO A 274 6.60 9.33 14.47
CA PRO A 274 6.63 8.33 15.52
C PRO A 274 5.25 8.15 16.19
N GLY A 275 4.86 6.90 16.41
CA GLY A 275 3.58 6.53 17.04
C GLY A 275 2.38 6.53 16.09
N GLU A 276 2.52 6.98 14.83
CA GLU A 276 1.47 6.91 13.81
C GLU A 276 1.75 5.79 12.80
N GLN A 277 0.72 5.29 12.11
CA GLN A 277 0.84 4.32 11.03
C GLN A 277 1.58 3.05 11.43
N VAL A 278 1.29 2.49 12.61
CA VAL A 278 2.05 1.39 13.21
C VAL A 278 1.97 0.14 12.35
N LEU A 279 0.75 -0.27 11.91
CA LEU A 279 0.60 -1.42 11.01
C LEU A 279 1.31 -1.16 9.67
N GLU A 280 1.15 0.01 9.07
CA GLU A 280 1.79 0.33 7.79
C GLU A 280 3.32 0.18 7.87
N LYS A 281 3.94 0.61 8.97
CA LYS A 281 5.38 0.46 9.20
C LYS A 281 5.84 -0.98 9.31
N MET A 282 4.94 -1.90 9.70
CA MET A 282 5.25 -3.32 9.83
C MET A 282 4.97 -4.13 8.55
N VAL A 283 4.10 -3.61 7.64
CA VAL A 283 3.63 -4.40 6.48
C VAL A 283 3.90 -3.78 5.13
N SER A 284 4.11 -2.47 5.01
CA SER A 284 4.19 -1.83 3.71
C SER A 284 5.58 -1.87 3.08
N GLY A 285 5.62 -1.82 1.75
CA GLY A 285 6.86 -1.89 0.98
C GLY A 285 7.86 -0.79 1.33
N ARG A 286 7.39 0.42 1.64
CA ARG A 286 8.27 1.53 2.05
C ARG A 286 9.16 1.16 3.24
N TYR A 287 8.61 0.40 4.20
CA TYR A 287 9.28 0.15 5.47
C TYR A 287 9.94 -1.23 5.57
N LEU A 288 9.51 -2.23 4.78
CA LEU A 288 10.11 -3.57 4.84
C LEU A 288 11.61 -3.56 4.55
N GLY A 289 12.04 -2.80 3.55
CA GLY A 289 13.47 -2.65 3.24
C GLY A 289 14.23 -2.01 4.39
N GLU A 290 13.66 -1.02 5.04
CA GLU A 290 14.30 -0.36 6.19
C GLU A 290 14.35 -1.26 7.42
N LEU A 291 13.30 -2.05 7.69
CA LEU A 291 13.34 -3.10 8.73
C LEU A 291 14.46 -4.10 8.48
N MET A 292 14.59 -4.60 7.25
CA MET A 292 15.68 -5.50 6.88
C MET A 292 17.04 -4.85 7.08
N ARG A 293 17.18 -3.58 6.68
CA ARG A 293 18.43 -2.83 6.87
C ARG A 293 18.79 -2.71 8.36
N LEU A 294 17.83 -2.43 9.24
CA LEU A 294 18.05 -2.35 10.68
C LEU A 294 18.52 -3.68 11.27
N VAL A 295 17.90 -4.79 10.88
CA VAL A 295 18.31 -6.12 11.29
C VAL A 295 19.75 -6.43 10.82
N VAL A 296 20.06 -6.15 9.55
CA VAL A 296 21.38 -6.38 9.00
C VAL A 296 22.44 -5.49 9.68
N LEU A 297 22.10 -4.22 9.95
CA LEU A 297 22.99 -3.29 10.67
C LEU A 297 23.33 -3.83 12.06
N ASP A 298 22.34 -4.33 12.79
CA ASP A 298 22.55 -4.93 14.11
C ASP A 298 23.51 -6.15 14.04
N LEU A 299 23.27 -7.07 13.09
CA LEU A 299 24.16 -8.22 12.87
C LEU A 299 25.59 -7.81 12.47
N VAL A 300 25.74 -6.72 11.73
CA VAL A 300 27.06 -6.13 11.40
C VAL A 300 27.74 -5.57 12.64
N GLN A 301 27.00 -4.86 13.48
CA GLN A 301 27.52 -4.31 14.75
C GLN A 301 27.93 -5.41 15.73
N GLN A 302 27.20 -6.53 15.75
CA GLN A 302 27.55 -7.73 16.51
C GLN A 302 28.71 -8.53 15.87
N ARG A 303 29.25 -8.08 14.74
CA ARG A 303 30.31 -8.75 13.96
C ARG A 303 29.90 -10.14 13.44
N LEU A 304 28.62 -10.39 13.25
CA LEU A 304 28.10 -11.65 12.69
C LEU A 304 28.05 -11.63 11.15
N LEU A 305 27.87 -10.46 10.55
CA LEU A 305 27.88 -10.28 9.09
C LEU A 305 29.05 -9.36 8.67
N PHE A 306 29.60 -9.61 7.49
CA PHE A 306 30.55 -8.79 6.73
C PHE A 306 31.78 -8.31 7.50
N GLN A 307 32.24 -9.04 8.49
CA GLN A 307 33.30 -8.66 9.38
C GLN A 307 34.59 -8.26 8.63
N GLY A 308 35.04 -7.01 8.82
CA GLY A 308 36.24 -6.47 8.18
C GLY A 308 36.11 -6.20 6.67
N ARG A 309 34.95 -6.44 6.09
CA ARG A 309 34.67 -6.33 4.65
C ARG A 309 33.61 -5.27 4.34
N THR A 310 33.13 -4.56 5.34
CA THR A 310 32.26 -3.41 5.14
C THR A 310 33.06 -2.32 4.42
N GLY A 311 32.71 -2.06 3.17
CA GLY A 311 33.25 -0.96 2.37
C GLY A 311 32.98 0.40 3.01
N HIS A 312 33.01 1.47 2.25
CA HIS A 312 32.76 2.81 2.78
C HIS A 312 31.43 2.87 3.57
N MET A 313 31.46 3.42 4.79
CA MET A 313 30.30 3.59 5.71
C MET A 313 29.18 4.50 5.18
N THR A 314 29.09 4.69 3.86
CA THR A 314 28.15 5.60 3.19
C THR A 314 26.98 4.91 2.49
N GLY A 315 27.02 3.56 2.37
CA GLY A 315 26.00 2.75 1.71
C GLY A 315 25.24 1.83 2.67
N PHE A 316 24.64 0.76 2.12
CA PHE A 316 24.01 -0.31 2.90
C PHE A 316 25.05 -1.03 3.77
N PRO A 317 24.75 -1.38 5.05
CA PRO A 317 23.50 -1.13 5.76
C PRO A 317 23.50 0.20 6.59
N PHE A 318 24.48 1.06 6.43
CA PHE A 318 24.67 2.25 7.29
C PHE A 318 23.72 3.40 6.94
N LYS A 319 23.41 3.59 5.66
CA LYS A 319 22.53 4.66 5.22
C LYS A 319 21.07 4.19 5.24
N PRO A 320 20.12 4.95 5.87
CA PRO A 320 18.70 4.64 5.88
C PRO A 320 18.11 4.57 4.47
N TYR A 321 17.09 3.73 4.31
CA TYR A 321 16.30 3.55 3.08
C TYR A 321 17.12 3.20 1.83
N THR A 322 18.25 2.51 1.99
CA THR A 322 19.08 2.03 0.86
C THR A 322 18.67 0.67 0.31
N LEU A 323 17.83 -0.06 1.05
CA LEU A 323 17.28 -1.35 0.64
C LEU A 323 15.79 -1.18 0.30
N SER A 324 15.40 -1.64 -0.88
CA SER A 324 14.00 -1.61 -1.33
C SER A 324 13.34 -3.00 -1.29
N PRO A 325 11.99 -3.09 -1.35
CA PRO A 325 11.29 -4.36 -1.47
C PRO A 325 11.71 -5.18 -2.70
N GLU A 326 12.07 -4.52 -3.80
CA GLU A 326 12.54 -5.18 -5.02
C GLU A 326 13.86 -5.92 -4.76
N HIS A 327 14.77 -5.32 -4.00
CA HIS A 327 16.03 -5.98 -3.60
C HIS A 327 15.74 -7.19 -2.70
N MET A 328 14.80 -7.07 -1.75
CA MET A 328 14.39 -8.20 -0.91
C MET A 328 13.78 -9.32 -1.75
N SER A 329 12.90 -8.98 -2.70
CA SER A 329 12.28 -9.95 -3.60
C SER A 329 13.32 -10.68 -4.45
N ALA A 330 14.31 -9.96 -4.99
CA ALA A 330 15.42 -10.55 -5.72
C ALA A 330 16.23 -11.53 -4.86
N MET A 331 16.54 -11.16 -3.59
CA MET A 331 17.24 -12.05 -2.66
C MET A 331 16.43 -13.32 -2.35
N ILE A 332 15.09 -13.18 -2.16
CA ILE A 332 14.22 -14.33 -1.90
C ILE A 332 14.16 -15.27 -3.10
N SER A 333 14.09 -14.73 -4.32
CA SER A 333 13.98 -15.50 -5.55
C SER A 333 15.31 -16.00 -6.11
N ASP A 334 16.45 -15.59 -5.53
CA ASP A 334 17.77 -16.02 -5.99
C ASP A 334 18.00 -17.52 -5.67
N ASP A 335 17.73 -18.37 -6.65
CA ASP A 335 17.94 -19.81 -6.58
C ASP A 335 19.22 -20.24 -7.32
N THR A 336 20.07 -19.27 -7.68
CA THR A 336 21.36 -19.55 -8.31
C THR A 336 22.31 -20.26 -7.34
N LYS A 337 23.14 -21.15 -7.87
CA LYS A 337 24.13 -21.83 -7.05
C LYS A 337 25.13 -20.83 -6.45
N GLY A 338 25.08 -20.65 -5.13
CA GLY A 338 25.90 -19.70 -4.40
C GLY A 338 25.31 -18.30 -4.31
N LEU A 339 24.01 -18.10 -4.62
CA LEU A 339 23.29 -16.83 -4.51
C LEU A 339 24.02 -15.70 -5.25
N ILE A 340 24.31 -15.93 -6.54
CA ILE A 340 25.17 -15.04 -7.37
C ILE A 340 24.55 -13.67 -7.55
N GLU A 341 23.22 -13.58 -7.71
CA GLU A 341 22.51 -12.30 -7.88
C GLU A 341 22.59 -11.46 -6.60
N THR A 342 22.36 -12.08 -5.44
CA THR A 342 22.49 -11.47 -4.13
C THR A 342 23.93 -10.98 -3.88
N ALA A 343 24.92 -11.81 -4.24
CA ALA A 343 26.33 -11.44 -4.12
C ALA A 343 26.70 -10.27 -5.05
N SER A 344 26.14 -10.21 -6.27
CA SER A 344 26.37 -9.11 -7.20
C SER A 344 25.81 -7.80 -6.66
N TRP A 345 24.57 -7.85 -6.17
CA TRP A 345 23.95 -6.68 -5.53
C TRP A 345 24.77 -6.16 -4.33
N LEU A 346 25.27 -7.05 -3.47
CA LEU A 346 26.10 -6.65 -2.33
C LEU A 346 27.40 -5.96 -2.77
N ARG A 347 28.03 -6.43 -3.84
CA ARG A 347 29.24 -5.78 -4.39
C ARG A 347 28.95 -4.40 -4.92
N GLU A 348 27.86 -4.23 -5.66
CA GLU A 348 27.50 -2.98 -6.33
C GLU A 348 26.94 -1.94 -5.36
N ALA A 349 25.97 -2.34 -4.50
CA ALA A 349 25.23 -1.44 -3.62
C ALA A 349 25.89 -1.20 -2.26
N ALA A 350 26.59 -2.21 -1.73
CA ALA A 350 27.21 -2.19 -0.40
C ALA A 350 28.75 -2.16 -0.43
N GLY A 351 29.36 -2.38 -1.58
CA GLY A 351 30.84 -2.45 -1.71
C GLY A 351 31.47 -3.66 -1.02
N ILE A 352 30.67 -4.69 -0.72
CA ILE A 352 31.12 -5.92 -0.06
C ILE A 352 31.63 -6.89 -1.10
N GLN A 353 32.96 -7.03 -1.27
CA GLN A 353 33.55 -7.71 -2.40
C GLN A 353 33.39 -9.25 -2.35
N ASP A 354 33.63 -9.87 -1.22
CA ASP A 354 33.65 -11.34 -1.07
C ASP A 354 32.69 -11.80 0.04
N PRO A 355 31.34 -11.69 -0.16
CA PRO A 355 30.41 -12.17 0.83
C PRO A 355 30.50 -13.69 0.99
N LEU A 356 30.43 -14.17 2.23
CA LEU A 356 30.43 -15.61 2.50
C LEU A 356 29.08 -16.24 2.15
N PRO A 357 29.02 -17.50 1.72
CA PRO A 357 27.75 -18.18 1.42
C PRO A 357 26.74 -18.14 2.57
N ALA A 358 27.20 -18.27 3.82
CA ALA A 358 26.33 -18.16 4.99
C ALA A 358 25.75 -16.75 5.18
N GLU A 359 26.48 -15.68 4.82
CA GLU A 359 26.01 -14.32 4.89
C GLU A 359 24.94 -14.04 3.82
N LEU A 360 25.12 -14.59 2.62
CA LEU A 360 24.11 -14.55 1.55
C LEU A 360 22.85 -15.30 1.95
N GLY A 361 22.99 -16.51 2.52
CA GLY A 361 21.88 -17.30 3.05
C GLY A 361 21.13 -16.56 4.17
N ALA A 362 21.85 -15.85 5.06
CA ALA A 362 21.27 -15.05 6.11
C ALA A 362 20.39 -13.90 5.54
N LEU A 363 20.87 -13.19 4.52
CA LEU A 363 20.07 -12.14 3.88
C LEU A 363 18.77 -12.68 3.26
N LYS A 364 18.87 -13.81 2.52
CA LYS A 364 17.67 -14.47 1.96
C LYS A 364 16.69 -14.88 3.06
N THR A 365 17.17 -15.42 4.17
CA THR A 365 16.35 -15.82 5.32
C THR A 365 15.66 -14.61 5.96
N ILE A 366 16.40 -13.53 6.24
CA ILE A 366 15.85 -12.31 6.85
C ILE A 366 14.78 -11.68 5.94
N ALA A 367 15.06 -11.57 4.63
CA ALA A 367 14.09 -11.05 3.67
C ALA A 367 12.80 -11.89 3.65
N SER A 368 12.94 -13.23 3.66
CA SER A 368 11.79 -14.17 3.68
C SER A 368 10.97 -14.04 4.96
N LEU A 369 11.61 -13.93 6.13
CA LEU A 369 10.92 -13.75 7.42
C LEU A 369 10.10 -12.46 7.46
N LEU A 370 10.67 -11.35 7.00
CA LEU A 370 9.99 -10.06 6.98
C LEU A 370 8.82 -10.04 6.00
N ALA A 371 8.99 -10.60 4.80
CA ALA A 371 7.92 -10.71 3.81
C ALA A 371 6.77 -11.59 4.30
N ALA A 372 7.08 -12.75 4.91
CA ALA A 372 6.08 -13.64 5.49
C ALA A 372 5.33 -13.00 6.65
N ARG A 373 6.04 -12.32 7.56
CA ARG A 373 5.41 -11.59 8.68
C ARG A 373 4.44 -10.52 8.17
N SER A 374 4.87 -9.72 7.20
CA SER A 374 4.04 -8.67 6.61
C SER A 374 2.74 -9.25 6.04
N ALA A 375 2.83 -10.32 5.26
CA ALA A 375 1.67 -10.99 4.69
C ALA A 375 0.73 -11.55 5.76
N ARG A 376 1.27 -12.14 6.84
CA ARG A 376 0.49 -12.69 7.96
C ARG A 376 -0.25 -11.59 8.74
N LEU A 377 0.39 -10.46 8.99
CA LEU A 377 -0.24 -9.30 9.65
C LEU A 377 -1.36 -8.70 8.79
N ALA A 378 -1.15 -8.55 7.48
CA ALA A 378 -2.19 -8.11 6.57
C ALA A 378 -3.38 -9.09 6.54
N ALA A 379 -3.12 -10.40 6.49
CA ALA A 379 -4.17 -11.43 6.55
C ALA A 379 -4.96 -11.37 7.85
N ALA A 380 -4.31 -11.12 8.99
CA ALA A 380 -4.99 -10.97 10.28
C ALA A 380 -6.02 -9.81 10.28
N THR A 381 -5.71 -8.68 9.62
CA THR A 381 -6.67 -7.57 9.49
C THR A 381 -7.85 -7.94 8.61
N TYR A 382 -7.63 -8.70 7.53
CA TYR A 382 -8.74 -9.18 6.68
C TYR A 382 -9.65 -10.15 7.45
N VAL A 383 -9.07 -11.02 8.29
CA VAL A 383 -9.88 -11.87 9.18
C VAL A 383 -10.74 -11.02 10.13
N GLY A 384 -10.19 -9.94 10.70
CA GLY A 384 -10.96 -9.02 11.54
C GLY A 384 -12.13 -8.34 10.80
N ILE A 385 -11.93 -7.97 9.53
CA ILE A 385 -13.01 -7.43 8.68
C ILE A 385 -14.06 -8.51 8.38
N LEU A 386 -13.64 -9.72 8.04
CA LEU A 386 -14.56 -10.84 7.77
C LEU A 386 -15.38 -11.21 9.01
N GLN A 387 -14.80 -11.16 10.21
CA GLN A 387 -15.52 -11.33 11.48
C GLN A 387 -16.61 -10.28 11.70
N HIS A 388 -16.41 -9.07 11.16
CA HIS A 388 -17.42 -8.02 11.20
C HIS A 388 -18.53 -8.26 10.17
N LEU A 389 -18.18 -8.60 8.93
CA LEU A 389 -19.11 -8.75 7.83
C LEU A 389 -19.96 -10.03 7.90
N ASP A 390 -19.33 -11.15 8.15
CA ASP A 390 -19.97 -12.48 8.19
C ASP A 390 -19.21 -13.41 9.16
N PRO A 391 -19.47 -13.34 10.47
CA PRO A 391 -18.75 -14.12 11.48
C PRO A 391 -18.78 -15.64 11.25
N LEU A 392 -19.78 -16.14 10.54
CA LEU A 392 -19.94 -17.56 10.23
C LEU A 392 -19.44 -17.93 8.83
N LEU A 393 -19.02 -16.95 8.03
CA LEU A 393 -18.63 -17.13 6.62
C LEU A 393 -19.63 -17.98 5.83
N THR A 394 -20.87 -17.54 5.85
CA THR A 394 -21.98 -18.19 5.12
C THR A 394 -22.08 -17.75 3.68
N ASN A 395 -21.53 -16.58 3.38
CA ASN A 395 -21.50 -15.97 2.04
C ASN A 395 -20.11 -16.08 1.40
N MET A 396 -20.07 -15.81 0.10
CA MET A 396 -18.81 -15.61 -0.61
C MET A 396 -18.32 -14.17 -0.41
N HIS A 397 -17.02 -14.01 -0.21
CA HIS A 397 -16.34 -12.73 -0.05
C HIS A 397 -15.17 -12.66 -1.01
N THR A 398 -14.93 -11.51 -1.62
CA THR A 398 -13.74 -11.28 -2.44
C THR A 398 -12.95 -10.09 -1.89
N ILE A 399 -11.70 -10.36 -1.55
CA ILE A 399 -10.71 -9.35 -1.15
C ILE A 399 -10.00 -8.88 -2.41
N ALA A 400 -10.30 -7.67 -2.86
CA ALA A 400 -9.62 -7.01 -3.98
C ALA A 400 -8.31 -6.38 -3.49
N ILE A 401 -7.18 -6.76 -4.06
CA ILE A 401 -5.88 -6.23 -3.67
C ILE A 401 -5.21 -5.56 -4.88
N ASP A 402 -4.74 -4.32 -4.71
CA ASP A 402 -3.82 -3.63 -5.62
C ASP A 402 -2.50 -3.33 -4.92
N GLY A 403 -1.44 -3.17 -5.69
CA GLY A 403 -0.15 -2.72 -5.19
C GLY A 403 1.02 -3.63 -5.53
N SER A 404 2.19 -2.99 -5.67
CA SER A 404 3.42 -3.64 -6.12
C SER A 404 3.99 -4.66 -5.13
N LEU A 405 3.70 -4.53 -3.83
CA LEU A 405 4.15 -5.50 -2.84
C LEU A 405 3.44 -6.85 -3.05
N TYR A 406 2.11 -6.82 -3.24
CA TYR A 406 1.34 -8.02 -3.53
C TYR A 406 1.71 -8.64 -4.88
N GLU A 407 1.86 -7.79 -5.93
CA GLU A 407 2.14 -8.24 -7.30
C GLU A 407 3.55 -8.84 -7.44
N LYS A 408 4.57 -8.26 -6.76
CA LYS A 408 5.97 -8.48 -7.13
C LYS A 408 6.83 -9.09 -6.02
N MET A 409 6.45 -8.99 -4.75
CA MET A 409 7.24 -9.54 -3.67
C MET A 409 7.14 -11.06 -3.68
N THR A 410 8.26 -11.72 -3.91
CA THR A 410 8.35 -13.19 -3.91
C THR A 410 7.85 -13.78 -2.61
N GLY A 411 6.89 -14.71 -2.71
CA GLY A 411 6.29 -15.38 -1.57
C GLY A 411 5.19 -14.61 -0.83
N TYR A 412 4.96 -13.30 -1.10
CA TYR A 412 3.98 -12.50 -0.35
C TYR A 412 2.55 -13.02 -0.54
N ALA A 413 2.07 -13.09 -1.78
CA ALA A 413 0.71 -13.55 -2.08
C ALA A 413 0.44 -14.99 -1.61
N PRO A 414 1.35 -15.97 -1.81
CA PRO A 414 1.22 -17.29 -1.20
C PRO A 414 1.15 -17.29 0.31
N ASN A 415 2.00 -16.54 1.01
CA ASN A 415 1.97 -16.46 2.47
C ASN A 415 0.66 -15.87 3.00
N LEU A 416 0.13 -14.83 2.32
CA LEU A 416 -1.15 -14.22 2.66
C LEU A 416 -2.28 -15.23 2.49
N ARG A 417 -2.34 -15.94 1.34
CA ARG A 417 -3.34 -16.98 1.08
C ARG A 417 -3.26 -18.13 2.09
N THR A 418 -2.06 -18.68 2.32
CA THR A 418 -1.83 -19.74 3.31
C THR A 418 -2.31 -19.33 4.71
N THR A 419 -2.05 -18.08 5.11
CA THR A 419 -2.50 -17.60 6.43
C THR A 419 -4.02 -17.55 6.53
N LEU A 420 -4.71 -17.08 5.48
CA LEU A 420 -6.18 -17.11 5.45
C LEU A 420 -6.69 -18.55 5.48
N ASP A 421 -6.10 -19.47 4.73
CA ASP A 421 -6.48 -20.89 4.72
C ASP A 421 -6.31 -21.54 6.10
N GLU A 422 -5.21 -21.25 6.78
CA GLU A 422 -4.93 -21.75 8.14
C GLU A 422 -5.98 -21.26 9.15
N VAL A 423 -6.39 -19.98 9.07
CA VAL A 423 -7.39 -19.39 9.97
C VAL A 423 -8.80 -19.87 9.64
N LEU A 424 -9.17 -19.81 8.37
CA LEU A 424 -10.55 -20.05 7.92
C LEU A 424 -10.90 -21.53 7.77
N LYS A 425 -9.89 -22.41 7.68
CA LYS A 425 -10.04 -23.88 7.62
C LYS A 425 -11.06 -24.30 6.55
N ASP A 426 -12.09 -25.03 6.95
CA ASP A 426 -13.15 -25.52 6.05
C ASP A 426 -13.95 -24.41 5.37
N ARG A 427 -13.86 -23.18 5.87
CA ARG A 427 -14.49 -21.99 5.29
C ARG A 427 -13.56 -21.19 4.35
N ALA A 428 -12.33 -21.61 4.17
CA ALA A 428 -11.37 -20.90 3.32
C ALA A 428 -11.86 -20.75 1.86
N GLY A 429 -12.66 -21.68 1.37
CA GLY A 429 -13.30 -21.61 0.04
C GLY A 429 -14.33 -20.49 -0.12
N GLN A 430 -14.83 -19.90 0.96
CA GLN A 430 -15.74 -18.75 0.93
C GLN A 430 -15.01 -17.42 0.68
N VAL A 431 -13.68 -17.39 0.77
CA VAL A 431 -12.90 -16.15 0.62
C VAL A 431 -11.96 -16.26 -0.57
N THR A 432 -12.18 -15.42 -1.56
CA THR A 432 -11.34 -15.26 -2.74
C THR A 432 -10.44 -14.04 -2.60
N ILE A 433 -9.21 -14.12 -3.09
CA ILE A 433 -8.33 -12.96 -3.26
C ILE A 433 -8.21 -12.67 -4.75
N LYS A 434 -8.50 -11.43 -5.14
CA LYS A 434 -8.42 -10.97 -6.53
C LYS A 434 -7.41 -9.85 -6.66
N PHE A 435 -6.36 -10.07 -7.46
CA PHE A 435 -5.46 -8.99 -7.83
C PHE A 435 -6.15 -8.05 -8.80
N THR A 436 -6.30 -6.79 -8.40
CA THR A 436 -7.03 -5.76 -9.15
C THR A 436 -6.04 -4.71 -9.65
N LYS A 437 -5.31 -5.08 -10.68
CA LYS A 437 -4.27 -4.21 -11.28
C LYS A 437 -4.85 -2.89 -11.75
N ASP A 438 -4.19 -1.78 -11.39
CA ASP A 438 -4.61 -0.41 -11.70
C ASP A 438 -6.02 -0.07 -11.15
N GLY A 439 -6.43 -0.75 -10.09
CA GLY A 439 -7.74 -0.58 -9.45
C GLY A 439 -8.06 0.88 -9.12
N SER A 440 -7.06 1.63 -8.64
CA SER A 440 -7.19 3.05 -8.31
C SER A 440 -7.72 3.88 -9.48
N GLY A 441 -7.16 3.73 -10.69
CA GLY A 441 -7.58 4.48 -11.87
C GLY A 441 -8.93 4.03 -12.43
N MET A 442 -9.18 2.72 -12.47
CA MET A 442 -10.45 2.16 -12.95
C MET A 442 -11.60 2.50 -12.01
N GLY A 443 -11.39 2.34 -10.71
CA GLY A 443 -12.41 2.67 -9.70
C GLY A 443 -12.80 4.14 -9.69
N ALA A 444 -11.87 5.05 -9.95
CA ALA A 444 -12.19 6.47 -10.11
C ALA A 444 -13.17 6.73 -11.27
N ALA A 445 -12.98 6.05 -12.42
CA ALA A 445 -13.91 6.14 -13.54
C ALA A 445 -15.30 5.55 -13.20
N ILE A 446 -15.34 4.43 -12.48
CA ILE A 446 -16.58 3.81 -12.01
C ILE A 446 -17.29 4.75 -11.02
N ALA A 447 -16.59 5.35 -10.07
CA ALA A 447 -17.15 6.33 -9.15
C ALA A 447 -17.81 7.49 -9.92
N ALA A 448 -17.15 8.01 -10.96
CA ALA A 448 -17.73 9.05 -11.81
C ALA A 448 -18.99 8.56 -12.54
N ALA A 449 -19.02 7.32 -13.01
CA ALA A 449 -20.19 6.72 -13.65
C ALA A 449 -21.37 6.57 -12.70
N MET A 450 -21.13 6.08 -11.48
CA MET A 450 -22.15 5.95 -10.44
C MET A 450 -22.82 7.30 -10.11
N VAL A 451 -21.99 8.36 -9.95
CA VAL A 451 -22.50 9.72 -9.66
C VAL A 451 -23.27 10.29 -10.83
N SER A 452 -22.77 10.11 -12.07
CA SER A 452 -23.45 10.62 -13.26
C SER A 452 -24.85 10.00 -13.46
N ALA A 453 -25.02 8.73 -13.11
CA ALA A 453 -26.32 8.05 -13.18
C ALA A 453 -27.37 8.62 -12.19
N ILE A 454 -26.92 9.27 -11.10
CA ILE A 454 -27.80 9.94 -10.12
C ILE A 454 -28.24 11.31 -10.64
N GLU A 455 -27.35 12.06 -11.31
CA GLU A 455 -27.66 13.40 -11.83
C GLU A 455 -28.66 13.38 -13.00
N PHE A 456 -28.82 12.25 -13.70
CA PHE A 456 -29.72 12.09 -14.85
C PHE A 456 -31.03 11.34 -14.53
N ARG A 457 -31.27 11.01 -13.26
CA ARG A 457 -32.56 10.50 -12.76
C ARG A 457 -33.36 11.61 -12.11
#